data_1f25117fa85b84a359f18f109dd3cac4
#
_entry.id   1f25117fa85b84a359f18f109dd3cac4
#
_cell.length_a   1.000
_cell.length_b   1.000
_cell.length_c   1.000
_cell.angle_alpha   90.00
_cell.angle_beta   90.00
_cell.angle_gamma   90.00
#
_symmetry.space_group_name_H-M   'P 1'
#
loop_
_entity.id
_entity.type
_entity.pdbx_description
1 polymer ?
#
loop_
_entity_poly.entity_id
_entity_poly.type
_entity_poly.pdbx_seq_one_letter_code
_entity_poly.pdbx_strand_id
1 'polypeptide(L)'
;MAAKKKTTSKAKATAKPVAAKKAKPTTKAAAPRAAASSKAIPQKQSKSQIVAEIAEMTNVSKNDVKGVIAAIRNMIERHVKPKGSGEMIIPDLGIKVRRISKKATKARMGRNPFTGEEIQIPAKAARKSVKVSAMKTLKAIIEE
;
A
#
# COMPACT_ATOMS: atom_id res chain seq x y z
N MET A 1 19.40 -50.58 -46.02
CA MET A 1 20.82 -50.87 -45.62
C MET A 1 21.20 -50.00 -44.45
N ALA A 2 21.41 -50.65 -43.35
CA ALA A 2 22.54 -50.60 -42.43
C ALA A 2 22.64 -49.26 -41.69
N ALA A 3 22.46 -49.26 -40.45
CA ALA A 3 23.04 -49.86 -39.25
C ALA A 3 23.84 -48.89 -38.39
N LYS A 4 23.47 -48.86 -37.08
CA LYS A 4 24.36 -48.90 -35.90
C LYS A 4 25.18 -47.63 -35.58
N LYS A 5 25.15 -47.08 -34.34
CA LYS A 5 25.64 -47.61 -33.03
C LYS A 5 25.44 -46.50 -31.99
N LYS A 6 24.77 -46.60 -30.89
CA LYS A 6 25.14 -47.01 -29.54
C LYS A 6 26.50 -46.54 -29.04
N THR A 7 26.52 -45.59 -28.09
CA THR A 7 27.42 -45.70 -26.94
C THR A 7 26.89 -44.90 -25.75
N THR A 8 26.79 -45.60 -24.68
CA THR A 8 26.58 -45.23 -23.26
C THR A 8 27.80 -44.52 -22.70
N SER A 9 27.60 -43.49 -21.88
CA SER A 9 28.59 -43.18 -20.84
C SER A 9 27.89 -42.58 -19.64
N LYS A 10 27.98 -43.31 -18.58
CA LYS A 10 27.62 -43.16 -17.21
C LYS A 10 28.64 -42.24 -16.52
N ALA A 11 28.19 -41.15 -15.92
CA ALA A 11 28.99 -40.45 -14.91
C ALA A 11 28.13 -40.06 -13.74
N LYS A 12 28.34 -40.70 -12.66
CA LYS A 12 27.90 -40.58 -11.30
C LYS A 12 28.61 -39.36 -10.68
N ALA A 13 27.83 -38.39 -10.20
CA ALA A 13 28.36 -37.35 -9.30
C ALA A 13 27.36 -37.16 -8.14
N THR A 14 27.83 -37.53 -7.01
CA THR A 14 27.31 -37.42 -5.66
C THR A 14 26.99 -35.97 -5.29
N ALA A 15 25.73 -35.63 -5.06
CA ALA A 15 25.34 -34.39 -4.42
C ALA A 15 25.24 -34.61 -2.90
N LYS A 16 26.09 -33.88 -2.18
CA LYS A 16 26.12 -33.80 -0.73
C LYS A 16 24.94 -32.91 -0.27
N PRO A 17 24.12 -33.32 0.70
CA PRO A 17 23.06 -32.44 1.22
C PRO A 17 23.67 -31.41 2.15
N VAL A 18 23.53 -30.14 1.81
CA VAL A 18 23.82 -29.01 2.70
C VAL A 18 22.67 -28.90 3.70
N ALA A 19 22.99 -29.09 4.96
CA ALA A 19 22.09 -28.99 6.09
C ALA A 19 21.42 -27.62 6.16
N ALA A 20 20.09 -27.63 6.04
CA ALA A 20 19.25 -26.47 6.35
C ALA A 20 19.35 -26.15 7.84
N LYS A 21 20.01 -25.06 8.16
CA LYS A 21 20.06 -24.46 9.50
C LYS A 21 18.71 -23.89 9.83
N LYS A 22 17.92 -24.65 10.58
CA LYS A 22 16.62 -24.31 11.13
C LYS A 22 16.78 -23.12 12.06
N ALA A 23 16.48 -21.90 11.60
CA ALA A 23 16.39 -20.73 12.43
C ALA A 23 15.14 -20.86 13.31
N LYS A 24 15.38 -20.98 14.60
CA LYS A 24 14.39 -21.02 15.66
C LYS A 24 13.68 -19.65 15.71
N PRO A 25 12.34 -19.56 15.70
CA PRO A 25 11.68 -18.30 15.95
C PRO A 25 11.84 -17.97 17.43
N THR A 26 12.65 -16.96 17.70
CA THR A 26 12.73 -16.39 19.05
C THR A 26 11.46 -15.55 19.25
N THR A 27 10.47 -16.12 19.89
CA THR A 27 9.35 -15.41 20.48
C THR A 27 9.88 -14.56 21.64
N LYS A 28 10.32 -13.36 21.32
CA LYS A 28 10.63 -12.35 22.32
C LYS A 28 9.30 -11.86 22.88
N ALA A 29 9.06 -12.21 24.16
CA ALA A 29 7.91 -11.79 24.94
C ALA A 29 7.63 -10.29 24.75
N ALA A 30 6.35 -9.97 24.58
CA ALA A 30 5.85 -8.60 24.49
C ALA A 30 6.27 -7.83 25.75
N ALA A 31 7.19 -6.92 25.59
CA ALA A 31 7.46 -5.88 26.58
C ALA A 31 6.25 -4.95 26.66
N PRO A 32 5.95 -4.35 27.84
CA PRO A 32 4.77 -3.52 28.04
C PRO A 32 4.74 -2.38 27.04
N ARG A 33 3.60 -2.22 26.36
CA ARG A 33 3.31 -1.09 25.48
C ARG A 33 3.63 0.19 26.23
N ALA A 34 4.66 0.89 25.81
CA ALA A 34 4.85 2.27 26.23
C ALA A 34 3.57 3.04 25.87
N ALA A 35 2.99 3.69 26.88
CA ALA A 35 1.77 4.46 26.71
C ALA A 35 1.96 5.45 25.56
N ALA A 36 1.14 5.31 24.52
CA ALA A 36 1.18 6.21 23.38
C ALA A 36 0.97 7.63 23.90
N SER A 37 1.88 8.55 23.58
CA SER A 37 1.76 9.95 23.95
C SER A 37 0.51 10.51 23.23
N SER A 38 -0.51 10.91 24.00
CA SER A 38 -1.73 11.53 23.49
C SER A 38 -1.57 13.04 23.22
N LYS A 39 -0.34 13.57 23.28
CA LYS A 39 -0.09 14.99 23.01
C LYS A 39 -0.31 15.33 21.54
N ALA A 40 -1.05 16.40 21.30
CA ALA A 40 -1.23 16.93 19.95
C ALA A 40 0.11 17.31 19.30
N ILE A 41 0.27 16.99 18.01
CA ILE A 41 1.47 17.28 17.24
C ILE A 41 1.25 18.62 16.51
N PRO A 42 1.93 19.70 16.91
CA PRO A 42 1.67 21.06 16.37
C PRO A 42 2.22 21.26 14.96
N GLN A 43 3.13 20.43 14.51
CA GLN A 43 3.80 20.56 13.22
C GLN A 43 3.57 19.35 12.32
N LYS A 44 3.50 19.61 11.00
CA LYS A 44 3.42 18.54 10.00
C LYS A 44 4.68 17.69 10.02
N GLN A 45 4.53 16.41 10.30
CA GLN A 45 5.63 15.46 10.30
C GLN A 45 6.02 15.02 8.89
N SER A 46 7.31 14.85 8.67
CA SER A 46 7.87 14.19 7.48
C SER A 46 7.73 12.67 7.59
N LYS A 47 7.80 11.98 6.45
CA LYS A 47 7.78 10.50 6.41
C LYS A 47 8.81 9.86 7.34
N SER A 48 10.01 10.45 7.43
CA SER A 48 11.09 9.93 8.28
C SER A 48 10.78 10.05 9.76
N GLN A 49 10.15 11.16 10.16
CA GLN A 49 9.73 11.40 11.54
C GLN A 49 8.60 10.44 11.94
N ILE A 50 7.60 10.25 11.10
CA ILE A 50 6.51 9.28 11.34
C ILE A 50 7.09 7.87 11.56
N VAL A 51 8.01 7.43 10.70
CA VAL A 51 8.65 6.11 10.84
C VAL A 51 9.48 6.01 12.13
N ALA A 52 10.17 7.08 12.51
CA ALA A 52 10.97 7.10 13.74
C ALA A 52 10.06 7.01 14.98
N GLU A 53 9.01 7.80 15.03
CA GLU A 53 8.06 7.82 16.14
C GLU A 53 7.34 6.48 16.31
N ILE A 54 6.87 5.88 15.20
CA ILE A 54 6.29 4.53 15.25
C ILE A 54 7.31 3.50 15.76
N ALA A 55 8.56 3.58 15.30
CA ALA A 55 9.61 2.67 15.73
C ALA A 55 9.90 2.79 17.24
N GLU A 56 9.90 4.01 17.78
CA GLU A 56 10.08 4.28 19.21
C GLU A 56 8.89 3.79 20.03
N MET A 57 7.65 4.07 19.59
CA MET A 57 6.44 3.62 20.30
C MET A 57 6.26 2.10 20.30
N THR A 58 6.69 1.41 19.25
CA THR A 58 6.50 -0.04 19.10
C THR A 58 7.73 -0.86 19.46
N ASN A 59 8.89 -0.22 19.73
CA ASN A 59 10.20 -0.86 19.93
C ASN A 59 10.60 -1.78 18.76
N VAL A 60 10.21 -1.41 17.54
CA VAL A 60 10.50 -2.14 16.30
C VAL A 60 11.53 -1.36 15.49
N SER A 61 12.33 -2.05 14.67
CA SER A 61 13.32 -1.36 13.85
C SER A 61 12.64 -0.46 12.80
N LYS A 62 13.28 0.67 12.48
CA LYS A 62 12.78 1.61 11.44
C LYS A 62 12.59 0.94 10.07
N ASN A 63 13.37 -0.12 9.79
CA ASN A 63 13.26 -0.86 8.54
C ASN A 63 12.01 -1.74 8.51
N ASP A 64 11.67 -2.38 9.63
CA ASP A 64 10.48 -3.22 9.74
C ASP A 64 9.21 -2.35 9.66
N VAL A 65 9.22 -1.18 10.31
CA VAL A 65 8.12 -0.19 10.18
C VAL A 65 7.93 0.23 8.72
N LYS A 66 9.01 0.52 7.99
CA LYS A 66 8.93 0.81 6.55
C LYS A 66 8.36 -0.37 5.77
N GLY A 67 8.74 -1.59 6.12
CA GLY A 67 8.22 -2.83 5.55
C GLY A 67 6.71 -2.96 5.73
N VAL A 68 6.20 -2.72 6.94
CA VAL A 68 4.76 -2.75 7.25
C VAL A 68 4.00 -1.69 6.43
N ILE A 69 4.50 -0.45 6.38
CA ILE A 69 3.88 0.62 5.58
C ILE A 69 3.87 0.26 4.09
N ALA A 70 4.95 -0.34 3.58
CA ALA A 70 5.03 -0.79 2.20
C ALA A 70 4.05 -1.94 1.91
N ALA A 71 3.85 -2.86 2.86
CA ALA A 71 2.88 -3.94 2.75
C ALA A 71 1.44 -3.40 2.70
N ILE A 72 1.09 -2.44 3.57
CA ILE A 72 -0.22 -1.76 3.56
C ILE A 72 -0.45 -1.07 2.21
N ARG A 73 0.54 -0.34 1.70
CA ARG A 73 0.48 0.30 0.39
C ARG A 73 0.21 -0.71 -0.72
N ASN A 74 0.91 -1.84 -0.71
CA ASN A 74 0.74 -2.91 -1.70
C ASN A 74 -0.68 -3.50 -1.65
N MET A 75 -1.24 -3.73 -0.45
CA MET A 75 -2.62 -4.19 -0.29
C MET A 75 -3.61 -3.18 -0.87
N ILE A 76 -3.48 -1.89 -0.55
CA ILE A 76 -4.33 -0.84 -1.13
C ILE A 76 -4.26 -0.86 -2.65
N GLU A 77 -3.04 -0.95 -3.22
CA GLU A 77 -2.84 -0.98 -4.66
C GLU A 77 -3.51 -2.19 -5.32
N ARG A 78 -3.40 -3.37 -4.72
CA ARG A 78 -4.04 -4.60 -5.22
C ARG A 78 -5.56 -4.50 -5.24
N HIS A 79 -6.17 -3.90 -4.21
CA HIS A 79 -7.62 -3.67 -4.15
C HIS A 79 -8.10 -2.61 -5.16
N VAL A 80 -7.31 -1.56 -5.36
CA VAL A 80 -7.68 -0.43 -6.25
C VAL A 80 -7.45 -0.76 -7.73
N LYS A 81 -6.59 -1.72 -8.09
CA LYS A 81 -6.36 -2.15 -9.49
C LYS A 81 -7.67 -2.53 -10.20
N PRO A 82 -7.75 -2.40 -11.53
CA PRO A 82 -8.97 -2.64 -12.32
C PRO A 82 -9.64 -3.99 -12.07
N LYS A 83 -8.87 -5.03 -11.79
CA LYS A 83 -9.35 -6.39 -11.47
C LYS A 83 -9.55 -6.63 -9.97
N GLY A 84 -9.21 -5.67 -9.10
CA GLY A 84 -9.40 -5.77 -7.66
C GLY A 84 -10.82 -5.40 -7.24
N SER A 85 -11.14 -5.59 -5.94
CA SER A 85 -12.44 -5.29 -5.34
C SER A 85 -12.90 -3.83 -5.54
N GLY A 86 -11.96 -2.91 -5.79
CA GLY A 86 -12.24 -1.49 -5.96
C GLY A 86 -12.43 -0.71 -4.66
N GLU A 87 -12.45 -1.39 -3.53
CA GLU A 87 -12.63 -0.80 -2.21
C GLU A 87 -11.77 -1.51 -1.17
N MET A 88 -11.18 -0.75 -0.25
CA MET A 88 -10.48 -1.25 0.92
C MET A 88 -10.81 -0.39 2.12
N ILE A 89 -11.14 -1.02 3.23
CA ILE A 89 -11.46 -0.37 4.50
C ILE A 89 -10.41 -0.81 5.52
N ILE A 90 -9.83 0.15 6.23
CA ILE A 90 -8.92 -0.10 7.36
C ILE A 90 -9.58 0.52 8.59
N PRO A 91 -10.35 -0.27 9.35
CA PRO A 91 -11.15 0.26 10.46
C PRO A 91 -10.28 0.87 11.56
N ASP A 92 -9.14 0.26 11.87
CA ASP A 92 -8.21 0.73 12.91
C ASP A 92 -7.61 2.11 12.60
N LEU A 93 -7.41 2.41 11.31
CA LEU A 93 -6.96 3.73 10.86
C LEU A 93 -8.12 4.67 10.54
N GLY A 94 -9.37 4.20 10.59
CA GLY A 94 -10.53 4.98 10.23
C GLY A 94 -10.56 5.46 8.77
N ILE A 95 -9.89 4.73 7.86
CA ILE A 95 -9.70 5.12 6.46
C ILE A 95 -10.41 4.15 5.54
N LYS A 96 -11.18 4.72 4.59
CA LYS A 96 -11.82 4.00 3.50
C LYS A 96 -11.26 4.50 2.17
N VAL A 97 -10.68 3.59 1.39
CA VAL A 97 -10.16 3.86 0.05
C VAL A 97 -11.08 3.23 -0.98
N ARG A 98 -11.54 4.00 -1.96
CA ARG A 98 -12.47 3.54 -3.00
C ARG A 98 -12.03 3.99 -4.38
N ARG A 99 -12.08 3.10 -5.35
CA ARG A 99 -11.93 3.42 -6.77
C ARG A 99 -13.25 3.99 -7.30
N ILE A 100 -13.19 5.17 -7.93
CA ILE A 100 -14.32 5.82 -8.58
C ILE A 100 -14.06 5.90 -10.07
N SER A 101 -15.06 5.57 -10.87
CA SER A 101 -15.06 5.82 -12.31
C SER A 101 -15.78 7.14 -12.59
N LYS A 102 -15.06 8.12 -13.12
CA LYS A 102 -15.64 9.37 -13.61
C LYS A 102 -16.04 9.18 -15.06
N LYS A 103 -17.32 9.42 -15.37
CA LYS A 103 -17.85 9.32 -16.73
C LYS A 103 -17.19 10.35 -17.66
N ALA A 104 -17.17 10.07 -18.94
CA ALA A 104 -16.79 11.03 -19.97
C ALA A 104 -17.76 12.23 -19.92
N THR A 105 -17.23 13.42 -20.08
CA THR A 105 -18.03 14.66 -20.18
C THR A 105 -17.89 15.19 -21.59
N LYS A 106 -19.01 15.46 -22.25
CA LYS A 106 -19.02 16.06 -23.59
C LYS A 106 -18.47 17.50 -23.54
N ALA A 107 -17.95 17.98 -24.66
CA ALA A 107 -17.62 19.39 -24.81
C ALA A 107 -18.89 20.22 -24.59
N ARG A 108 -18.75 21.34 -23.91
CA ARG A 108 -19.85 22.28 -23.65
C ARG A 108 -19.35 23.72 -23.64
N MET A 109 -20.20 24.63 -24.02
CA MET A 109 -19.95 26.05 -23.82
C MET A 109 -20.10 26.40 -22.35
N GLY A 110 -19.17 27.15 -21.81
CA GLY A 110 -19.20 27.70 -20.46
C GLY A 110 -18.92 29.20 -20.54
N ARG A 111 -19.27 29.95 -19.47
CA ARG A 111 -18.99 31.39 -19.37
C ARG A 111 -17.92 31.62 -18.31
N ASN A 112 -16.94 32.46 -18.63
CA ASN A 112 -15.94 32.89 -17.67
C ASN A 112 -16.61 33.79 -16.62
N PRO A 113 -16.56 33.47 -15.32
CA PRO A 113 -17.20 34.27 -14.29
C PRO A 113 -16.57 35.65 -14.11
N PHE A 114 -15.32 35.89 -14.55
CA PHE A 114 -14.61 37.15 -14.40
C PHE A 114 -14.79 38.06 -15.61
N THR A 115 -14.68 37.54 -16.84
CA THR A 115 -14.75 38.36 -18.06
C THR A 115 -16.10 38.30 -18.75
N GLY A 116 -16.96 37.35 -18.39
CA GLY A 116 -18.26 37.17 -19.02
C GLY A 116 -18.21 36.53 -20.41
N GLU A 117 -16.99 36.20 -20.90
CA GLU A 117 -16.79 35.62 -22.23
C GLU A 117 -17.20 34.15 -22.30
N GLU A 118 -17.69 33.72 -23.44
CA GLU A 118 -17.99 32.31 -23.71
C GLU A 118 -16.71 31.53 -23.97
N ILE A 119 -16.50 30.47 -23.19
CA ILE A 119 -15.35 29.61 -23.30
C ILE A 119 -15.82 28.19 -23.66
N GLN A 120 -15.23 27.61 -24.69
CA GLN A 120 -15.46 26.19 -25.01
C GLN A 120 -14.70 25.29 -24.05
N ILE A 121 -15.43 24.58 -23.17
CA ILE A 121 -14.85 23.56 -22.28
C ILE A 121 -14.70 22.28 -23.08
N PRO A 122 -13.44 21.77 -23.27
CA PRO A 122 -13.20 20.59 -24.05
C PRO A 122 -13.80 19.32 -23.42
N ALA A 123 -14.13 18.33 -24.23
CA ALA A 123 -14.58 17.03 -23.78
C ALA A 123 -13.52 16.35 -22.91
N LYS A 124 -13.95 15.72 -21.82
CA LYS A 124 -13.06 14.94 -20.94
C LYS A 124 -13.39 13.46 -21.07
N ALA A 125 -12.38 12.64 -21.38
CA ALA A 125 -12.53 11.19 -21.45
C ALA A 125 -12.88 10.60 -20.06
N ALA A 126 -13.54 9.44 -20.06
CA ALA A 126 -13.79 8.70 -18.84
C ALA A 126 -12.46 8.33 -18.16
N ARG A 127 -12.37 8.55 -16.85
CA ARG A 127 -11.16 8.25 -16.09
C ARG A 127 -11.47 7.59 -14.76
N LYS A 128 -10.59 6.67 -14.35
CA LYS A 128 -10.63 6.08 -13.02
C LYS A 128 -9.88 6.99 -12.05
N SER A 129 -10.42 7.17 -10.86
CA SER A 129 -9.83 7.99 -9.79
C SER A 129 -9.93 7.22 -8.47
N VAL A 130 -9.09 7.57 -7.50
CA VAL A 130 -9.16 7.02 -6.15
C VAL A 130 -9.70 8.10 -5.22
N LYS A 131 -10.67 7.74 -4.39
CA LYS A 131 -11.20 8.59 -3.32
C LYS A 131 -10.86 7.96 -1.99
N VAL A 132 -10.30 8.76 -1.09
CA VAL A 132 -10.06 8.41 0.32
C VAL A 132 -11.11 9.15 1.14
N SER A 133 -11.75 8.45 2.06
CA SER A 133 -12.78 9.02 2.95
C SER A 133 -12.45 8.62 4.39
N ALA A 134 -12.58 9.57 5.31
CA ALA A 134 -12.48 9.32 6.74
C ALA A 134 -13.75 8.60 7.23
N MET A 135 -13.58 7.64 8.12
CA MET A 135 -14.66 6.95 8.81
C MET A 135 -15.08 7.70 10.08
N LYS A 136 -16.16 7.27 10.69
CA LYS A 136 -16.68 7.87 11.94
C LYS A 136 -15.65 7.88 13.07
N THR A 137 -14.88 6.81 13.21
CA THR A 137 -13.80 6.69 14.20
C THR A 137 -12.78 7.82 14.11
N LEU A 138 -12.36 8.18 12.89
CA LEU A 138 -11.40 9.26 12.69
C LEU A 138 -12.05 10.65 12.86
N LYS A 139 -13.34 10.77 12.57
CA LYS A 139 -14.08 12.03 12.76
C LYS A 139 -14.35 12.32 14.23
N ALA A 140 -14.65 11.31 15.02
CA ALA A 140 -14.90 11.44 16.45
C ALA A 140 -13.72 12.06 17.22
N ILE A 141 -12.49 11.87 16.76
CA ILE A 141 -11.29 12.47 17.35
C ILE A 141 -11.31 14.01 17.29
N ILE A 142 -12.04 14.59 16.35
CA ILE A 142 -12.11 16.06 16.16
C ILE A 142 -13.30 16.65 16.96
N GLU A 143 -14.29 15.82 17.29
CA GLU A 143 -15.51 16.22 17.99
C GLU A 143 -15.36 16.16 19.52
N GLU A 144 -14.23 15.60 20.03
CA GLU A 144 -13.83 15.67 21.45
C GLU A 144 -13.06 16.97 21.77
#